data_9c6c6625c09a6103e06502fa281a079d
#
_entry.id   9c6c6625c09a6103e06502fa281a079d
#
_cell.length_a   1.000
_cell.length_b   1.000
_cell.length_c   1.000
_cell.angle_alpha   90.00
_cell.angle_beta   90.00
_cell.angle_gamma   90.00
#
_symmetry.space_group_name_H-M   'P 1'
#
loop_
_entity.id
_entity.type
_entity.pdbx_description
1 polymer ?
#
loop_
_entity_poly.entity_id
_entity_poly.type
_entity_poly.pdbx_seq_one_letter_code
_entity_poly.pdbx_strand_id
1 'polypeptide(L)'
;HMEEFPSGQRGQTVNLLSTTSMVRIHPPPPQESDRFYNRSLFHFFPFPGVHVLMSKFVKRCIGFVQKETILCIAIALALIFSMIVPPNLSYIAYVDWDTLFLLFSLMAVTKGFQKAGLFLYLGNHLIKRATTSRKMLFSLVFLPFISSMVITNDVSLLIFVPFGLTVLQMANQESLIVPLVVMQTVAANLGSMLTPMGNPQNLYLYTKFNLHFGQLCQLMLPYVLLSALCLTLLILFRRSTSVPMSFSPAKPPDPKCFLCSSVGFSLCLLGIFQTIPPILIALCIFIFLFFTDKSVLADLDYSLLGTFFALFIFIGNLGCIGDFQTFL
;
A
#
# COMPACT_ATOMS: atom_id res chain seq x y z
N HIS A 1 -33.02 -24.30 49.32
CA HIS A 1 -32.15 -24.96 48.36
C HIS A 1 -31.25 -23.88 47.72
N MET A 2 -30.06 -23.79 48.28
CA MET A 2 -28.93 -23.04 47.69
C MET A 2 -28.31 -23.95 46.63
N GLU A 3 -28.15 -23.47 45.42
CA GLU A 3 -27.24 -24.06 44.44
C GLU A 3 -26.02 -23.13 44.30
N GLU A 4 -24.86 -23.73 44.59
CA GLU A 4 -23.56 -23.11 44.53
C GLU A 4 -23.13 -22.90 43.06
N PHE A 5 -22.65 -21.68 42.74
CA PHE A 5 -21.92 -21.42 41.54
C PHE A 5 -20.43 -21.64 41.78
N PRO A 6 -19.68 -22.39 40.92
CA PRO A 6 -18.26 -22.58 41.08
C PRO A 6 -17.49 -21.32 40.66
N SER A 7 -16.71 -20.81 41.61
CA SER A 7 -15.68 -19.80 41.45
C SER A 7 -14.55 -20.32 40.55
N GLY A 8 -14.12 -19.56 39.58
CA GLY A 8 -12.82 -19.75 38.96
C GLY A 8 -12.72 -19.52 37.47
N GLN A 9 -12.89 -18.30 37.01
CA GLN A 9 -12.23 -17.87 35.77
C GLN A 9 -11.50 -16.57 36.04
N ARG A 10 -10.19 -16.71 36.23
CA ARG A 10 -9.23 -15.61 36.21
C ARG A 10 -9.27 -14.97 34.83
N GLY A 11 -9.47 -13.66 34.80
CA GLY A 11 -9.42 -12.87 33.59
C GLY A 11 -8.06 -13.02 32.90
N GLN A 12 -8.07 -13.71 31.76
CA GLN A 12 -7.00 -13.59 30.78
C GLN A 12 -7.18 -12.27 30.07
N THR A 13 -6.31 -11.34 30.35
CA THR A 13 -6.08 -10.15 29.51
C THR A 13 -5.61 -10.66 28.15
N VAL A 14 -6.52 -10.72 27.19
CA VAL A 14 -6.20 -11.06 25.81
C VAL A 14 -5.41 -9.89 25.24
N ASN A 15 -4.12 -10.13 25.02
CA ASN A 15 -3.23 -9.23 24.32
C ASN A 15 -3.64 -9.23 22.83
N LEU A 16 -4.50 -8.29 22.44
CA LEU A 16 -5.07 -8.13 21.08
C LEU A 16 -4.06 -7.71 20.01
N LEU A 17 -2.77 -7.72 20.33
CA LEU A 17 -1.71 -7.28 19.41
C LEU A 17 -0.92 -8.44 18.76
N SER A 18 -1.23 -9.70 19.04
CA SER A 18 -0.45 -10.83 18.51
C SER A 18 -1.20 -11.83 17.63
N THR A 19 -2.47 -11.61 17.35
CA THR A 19 -3.21 -12.45 16.40
C THR A 19 -3.80 -11.60 15.30
N THR A 20 -3.03 -11.38 14.25
CA THR A 20 -3.59 -11.23 12.91
C THR A 20 -4.27 -12.56 12.61
N SER A 21 -5.52 -12.72 13.04
CA SER A 21 -6.37 -13.78 12.53
C SER A 21 -6.62 -13.42 11.07
N MET A 22 -5.72 -13.89 10.18
CA MET A 22 -6.08 -14.10 8.80
C MET A 22 -7.40 -14.84 8.82
N VAL A 23 -8.46 -14.21 8.34
CA VAL A 23 -9.66 -14.91 7.92
C VAL A 23 -9.17 -15.89 6.87
N ARG A 24 -8.97 -17.15 7.26
CA ARG A 24 -8.77 -18.24 6.31
C ARG A 24 -10.08 -18.37 5.54
N ILE A 25 -10.17 -17.66 4.44
CA ILE A 25 -11.11 -18.01 3.39
C ILE A 25 -10.61 -19.37 2.91
N HIS A 26 -11.30 -20.42 3.32
CA HIS A 26 -11.05 -21.74 2.74
C HIS A 26 -11.26 -21.59 1.24
N PRO A 27 -10.26 -21.95 0.41
CA PRO A 27 -10.48 -21.96 -1.02
C PRO A 27 -11.67 -22.91 -1.31
N PRO A 28 -12.56 -22.54 -2.23
CA PRO A 28 -13.64 -23.43 -2.65
C PRO A 28 -13.05 -24.76 -3.11
N PRO A 29 -13.78 -25.88 -2.97
CA PRO A 29 -13.31 -27.17 -3.44
C PRO A 29 -12.94 -27.06 -4.93
N PRO A 30 -11.88 -27.75 -5.39
CA PRO A 30 -11.40 -27.63 -6.77
C PRO A 30 -12.54 -27.93 -7.75
N GLN A 31 -12.86 -26.95 -8.58
CA GLN A 31 -13.86 -27.09 -9.62
C GLN A 31 -13.36 -28.09 -10.66
N GLU A 32 -14.27 -28.73 -11.39
CA GLU A 32 -13.95 -29.74 -12.42
C GLU A 32 -13.01 -29.24 -13.53
N SER A 33 -12.86 -27.94 -13.71
CA SER A 33 -11.86 -27.31 -14.57
C SER A 33 -10.41 -27.70 -14.22
N ASP A 34 -10.11 -27.96 -12.94
CA ASP A 34 -8.78 -28.38 -12.50
C ASP A 34 -8.42 -29.80 -12.92
N ARG A 35 -9.43 -30.64 -13.21
CA ARG A 35 -9.23 -32.00 -13.72
C ARG A 35 -8.96 -32.05 -15.24
N PHE A 36 -9.46 -31.07 -15.98
CA PHE A 36 -9.24 -30.99 -17.43
C PHE A 36 -7.84 -30.48 -17.78
N TYR A 37 -7.30 -29.53 -17.02
CA TYR A 37 -5.96 -28.98 -17.24
C TYR A 37 -4.84 -30.00 -16.93
N ASN A 38 -5.10 -30.92 -16.01
CA ASN A 38 -4.11 -31.92 -15.60
C ASN A 38 -3.99 -33.11 -16.57
N ARG A 39 -4.91 -33.30 -17.54
CA ARG A 39 -4.88 -34.47 -18.43
C ARG A 39 -4.26 -34.26 -19.81
N SER A 40 -4.25 -33.04 -20.34
CA SER A 40 -3.86 -32.81 -21.74
C SER A 40 -2.41 -32.37 -21.99
N LEU A 41 -1.73 -31.81 -20.98
CA LEU A 41 -0.37 -31.28 -21.15
C LEU A 41 0.76 -32.23 -20.71
N PHE A 42 0.45 -33.36 -20.04
CA PHE A 42 1.47 -34.15 -19.33
C PHE A 42 1.76 -35.56 -19.91
N HIS A 43 1.30 -35.87 -21.11
CA HIS A 43 1.56 -37.17 -21.73
C HIS A 43 2.98 -37.34 -22.37
N PHE A 44 3.83 -36.29 -22.32
CA PHE A 44 5.10 -36.28 -23.05
C PHE A 44 6.35 -36.62 -22.24
N PHE A 45 6.27 -36.81 -20.90
CA PHE A 45 7.46 -37.14 -20.10
C PHE A 45 7.29 -38.34 -19.21
N PRO A 46 8.15 -39.40 -19.36
CA PRO A 46 7.95 -40.70 -18.71
C PRO A 46 8.53 -40.85 -17.29
N PHE A 47 8.90 -39.75 -16.60
CA PHE A 47 9.51 -39.86 -15.26
C PHE A 47 8.55 -39.34 -14.17
N PRO A 48 8.07 -40.20 -13.22
CA PRO A 48 7.10 -39.84 -12.19
C PRO A 48 7.61 -38.74 -11.20
N GLY A 49 8.92 -38.64 -10.97
CA GLY A 49 9.50 -37.60 -10.12
C GLY A 49 9.46 -36.19 -10.74
N VAL A 50 9.54 -36.10 -12.06
CA VAL A 50 9.49 -34.83 -12.81
C VAL A 50 8.06 -34.25 -12.77
N HIS A 51 7.03 -35.09 -12.80
CA HIS A 51 5.64 -34.68 -12.73
C HIS A 51 5.30 -33.97 -11.41
N VAL A 52 5.78 -34.49 -10.29
CA VAL A 52 5.54 -33.91 -8.97
C VAL A 52 6.29 -32.57 -8.82
N LEU A 53 7.53 -32.50 -9.30
CA LEU A 53 8.31 -31.25 -9.28
C LEU A 53 7.70 -30.20 -10.20
N MET A 54 7.28 -30.59 -11.42
CA MET A 54 6.68 -29.69 -12.40
C MET A 54 5.30 -29.18 -11.94
N SER A 55 4.49 -30.05 -11.31
CA SER A 55 3.20 -29.61 -10.75
C SER A 55 3.37 -28.65 -9.57
N LYS A 56 4.38 -28.85 -8.71
CA LYS A 56 4.72 -27.91 -7.63
C LYS A 56 5.26 -26.59 -8.17
N PHE A 57 6.09 -26.64 -9.21
CA PHE A 57 6.64 -25.44 -9.87
C PHE A 57 5.53 -24.63 -10.55
N VAL A 58 4.66 -25.29 -11.36
CA VAL A 58 3.53 -24.63 -12.02
C VAL A 58 2.56 -24.02 -11.01
N LYS A 59 2.22 -24.73 -9.92
CA LYS A 59 1.38 -24.18 -8.84
C LYS A 59 2.03 -22.97 -8.17
N ARG A 60 3.36 -22.98 -7.99
CA ARG A 60 4.10 -21.85 -7.42
C ARG A 60 4.13 -20.66 -8.38
N CYS A 61 4.30 -20.91 -9.68
CA CYS A 61 4.23 -19.85 -10.71
C CYS A 61 2.84 -19.25 -10.81
N ILE A 62 1.77 -20.07 -10.84
CA ILE A 62 0.39 -19.60 -10.85
C ILE A 62 0.09 -18.78 -9.58
N GLY A 63 0.51 -19.25 -8.41
CA GLY A 63 0.35 -18.53 -7.15
C GLY A 63 1.09 -17.18 -7.15
N PHE A 64 2.29 -17.13 -7.75
CA PHE A 64 3.04 -15.88 -7.92
C PHE A 64 2.33 -14.92 -8.87
N VAL A 65 1.87 -15.40 -10.04
CA VAL A 65 1.13 -14.59 -11.01
C VAL A 65 -0.17 -14.05 -10.41
N GLN A 66 -0.89 -14.85 -9.63
CA GLN A 66 -2.11 -14.40 -8.96
C GLN A 66 -1.84 -13.36 -7.86
N LYS A 67 -0.71 -13.47 -7.17
CA LYS A 67 -0.31 -12.53 -6.12
C LYS A 67 0.23 -11.22 -6.71
N GLU A 68 1.07 -11.30 -7.73
CA GLU A 68 1.81 -10.17 -8.31
C GLU A 68 1.41 -9.95 -9.78
N THR A 69 0.10 -9.91 -10.04
CA THR A 69 -0.47 -9.84 -11.40
C THR A 69 0.05 -8.63 -12.18
N ILE A 70 0.13 -7.45 -11.54
CA ILE A 70 0.56 -6.20 -12.19
C ILE A 70 2.04 -6.29 -12.61
N LEU A 71 2.89 -6.82 -11.72
CA LEU A 71 4.30 -7.06 -12.01
C LEU A 71 4.46 -8.02 -13.21
N CYS A 72 3.72 -9.12 -13.22
CA CYS A 72 3.77 -10.10 -14.30
C CYS A 72 3.35 -9.50 -15.64
N ILE A 73 2.30 -8.68 -15.65
CA ILE A 73 1.86 -7.97 -16.85
C ILE A 73 2.93 -6.97 -17.32
N ALA A 74 3.50 -6.18 -16.40
CA ALA A 74 4.55 -5.21 -16.73
C ALA A 74 5.79 -5.90 -17.32
N ILE A 75 6.24 -7.01 -16.73
CA ILE A 75 7.37 -7.81 -17.25
C ILE A 75 7.02 -8.39 -18.63
N ALA A 76 5.82 -8.94 -18.81
CA ALA A 76 5.40 -9.50 -20.09
C ALA A 76 5.41 -8.43 -21.20
N LEU A 77 4.89 -7.24 -20.92
CA LEU A 77 4.93 -6.11 -21.85
C LEU A 77 6.37 -5.69 -22.17
N ALA A 78 7.21 -5.54 -21.15
CA ALA A 78 8.63 -5.21 -21.34
C ALA A 78 9.32 -6.24 -22.22
N LEU A 79 9.10 -7.54 -22.00
CA LEU A 79 9.69 -8.62 -22.80
C LEU A 79 9.19 -8.63 -24.26
N ILE A 80 7.87 -8.48 -24.47
CA ILE A 80 7.29 -8.43 -25.82
C ILE A 80 7.92 -7.28 -26.63
N PHE A 81 7.99 -6.08 -26.04
CA PHE A 81 8.55 -4.93 -26.73
C PHE A 81 10.10 -5.00 -26.87
N SER A 82 10.78 -5.72 -25.98
CA SER A 82 12.21 -6.01 -26.13
C SER A 82 12.52 -6.95 -27.30
N MET A 83 11.55 -7.70 -27.80
CA MET A 83 11.70 -8.49 -29.03
C MET A 83 11.62 -7.59 -30.29
N ILE A 84 10.94 -6.46 -30.21
CA ILE A 84 10.82 -5.48 -31.30
C ILE A 84 12.02 -4.52 -31.29
N VAL A 85 12.37 -4.01 -30.09
CA VAL A 85 13.54 -3.15 -29.87
C VAL A 85 14.56 -3.93 -29.06
N PRO A 86 15.63 -4.49 -29.69
CA PRO A 86 16.59 -5.34 -28.96
C PRO A 86 17.29 -4.60 -27.82
N PRO A 87 17.56 -5.28 -26.68
CA PRO A 87 18.24 -4.70 -25.54
C PRO A 87 19.58 -4.06 -25.95
N ASN A 88 19.76 -2.82 -25.56
CA ASN A 88 20.98 -2.04 -25.76
C ASN A 88 21.26 -1.15 -24.53
N LEU A 89 22.37 -0.40 -24.56
CA LEU A 89 22.75 0.48 -23.45
C LEU A 89 21.73 1.60 -23.19
N SER A 90 20.87 1.94 -24.16
CA SER A 90 19.80 2.95 -23.99
C SER A 90 18.74 2.52 -22.96
N TYR A 91 18.60 1.21 -22.68
CA TYR A 91 17.67 0.72 -21.65
C TYR A 91 17.97 1.30 -20.27
N ILE A 92 19.24 1.58 -19.96
CA ILE A 92 19.63 2.22 -18.69
C ILE A 92 19.09 3.66 -18.63
N ALA A 93 19.04 4.33 -19.80
CA ALA A 93 18.53 5.71 -19.91
C ALA A 93 16.99 5.78 -19.92
N TYR A 94 16.27 4.69 -20.21
CA TYR A 94 14.81 4.66 -20.12
C TYR A 94 14.33 4.67 -18.68
N VAL A 95 15.13 4.14 -17.75
CA VAL A 95 14.76 4.01 -16.35
C VAL A 95 14.96 5.35 -15.64
N ASP A 96 13.89 5.86 -15.04
CA ASP A 96 13.98 7.00 -14.12
C ASP A 96 14.48 6.52 -12.75
N TRP A 97 15.80 6.53 -12.61
CA TRP A 97 16.49 6.10 -11.39
C TRP A 97 16.15 6.97 -10.18
N ASP A 98 15.96 8.27 -10.38
CA ASP A 98 15.64 9.21 -9.29
C ASP A 98 14.28 8.87 -8.69
N THR A 99 13.29 8.59 -9.52
CA THR A 99 11.98 8.11 -9.06
C THR A 99 12.10 6.78 -8.30
N LEU A 100 12.86 5.80 -8.80
CA LEU A 100 13.00 4.50 -8.12
C LEU A 100 13.70 4.62 -6.77
N PHE A 101 14.77 5.42 -6.67
CA PHE A 101 15.48 5.63 -5.41
C PHE A 101 14.65 6.40 -4.38
N LEU A 102 13.89 7.42 -4.80
CA LEU A 102 12.96 8.13 -3.92
C LEU A 102 11.83 7.23 -3.47
N LEU A 103 11.25 6.44 -4.38
CA LEU A 103 10.19 5.49 -4.06
C LEU A 103 10.65 4.46 -3.03
N PHE A 104 11.83 3.84 -3.23
CA PHE A 104 12.44 2.94 -2.26
C PHE A 104 12.61 3.61 -0.89
N SER A 105 13.16 4.83 -0.88
CA SER A 105 13.44 5.59 0.35
C SER A 105 12.16 5.93 1.10
N LEU A 106 11.13 6.42 0.42
CA LEU A 106 9.83 6.74 1.01
C LEU A 106 9.13 5.48 1.55
N MET A 107 9.19 4.36 0.82
CA MET A 107 8.63 3.08 1.28
C MET A 107 9.31 2.62 2.57
N ALA A 108 10.65 2.71 2.65
CA ALA A 108 11.41 2.33 3.84
C ALA A 108 11.05 3.18 5.06
N VAL A 109 10.97 4.49 4.88
CA VAL A 109 10.60 5.44 5.95
C VAL A 109 9.17 5.24 6.42
N THR A 110 8.22 5.07 5.49
CA THR A 110 6.80 4.83 5.84
C THR A 110 6.61 3.52 6.59
N LYS A 111 7.35 2.46 6.24
CA LYS A 111 7.38 1.20 7.01
C LYS A 111 7.93 1.43 8.43
N GLY A 112 8.94 2.27 8.58
CA GLY A 112 9.46 2.66 9.90
C GLY A 112 8.39 3.37 10.74
N PHE A 113 7.66 4.33 10.20
CA PHE A 113 6.53 4.98 10.90
C PHE A 113 5.39 4.01 11.23
N GLN A 114 5.09 3.07 10.33
CA GLN A 114 4.11 2.01 10.58
C GLN A 114 4.55 1.13 11.75
N LYS A 115 5.81 0.70 11.77
CA LYS A 115 6.39 -0.10 12.85
C LYS A 115 6.42 0.65 14.19
N ALA A 116 6.68 1.96 14.15
CA ALA A 116 6.60 2.82 15.33
C ALA A 116 5.18 2.94 15.91
N GLY A 117 4.13 2.56 15.16
CA GLY A 117 2.73 2.65 15.60
C GLY A 117 2.13 4.05 15.46
N LEU A 118 2.80 4.97 14.75
CA LEU A 118 2.37 6.37 14.61
C LEU A 118 0.94 6.49 14.07
N PHE A 119 0.63 5.79 12.99
CA PHE A 119 -0.67 5.93 12.32
C PHE A 119 -1.84 5.43 13.18
N LEU A 120 -1.63 4.32 13.90
CA LEU A 120 -2.64 3.80 14.84
C LEU A 120 -2.84 4.75 16.01
N TYR A 121 -1.77 5.35 16.52
CA TYR A 121 -1.86 6.35 17.60
C TYR A 121 -2.65 7.58 17.15
N LEU A 122 -2.36 8.13 15.98
CA LEU A 122 -3.09 9.26 15.40
C LEU A 122 -4.57 8.92 15.17
N GLY A 123 -4.84 7.74 14.58
CA GLY A 123 -6.19 7.26 14.35
C GLY A 123 -7.02 7.17 15.63
N ASN A 124 -6.48 6.52 16.65
CA ASN A 124 -7.16 6.41 17.95
C ASN A 124 -7.40 7.77 18.59
N HIS A 125 -6.46 8.70 18.48
CA HIS A 125 -6.62 10.04 19.06
C HIS A 125 -7.78 10.82 18.43
N LEU A 126 -7.93 10.72 17.10
CA LEU A 126 -9.01 11.39 16.36
C LEU A 126 -10.38 10.79 16.66
N ILE A 127 -10.46 9.46 16.78
CA ILE A 127 -11.76 8.77 16.99
C ILE A 127 -12.30 8.96 18.40
N LYS A 128 -11.45 9.11 19.42
CA LYS A 128 -11.91 9.40 20.80
C LYS A 128 -12.85 10.59 20.93
N ARG A 129 -12.82 11.52 19.97
CA ARG A 129 -13.69 12.70 19.94
C ARG A 129 -14.99 12.50 19.16
N ALA A 130 -15.19 11.33 18.55
CA ALA A 130 -16.33 11.05 17.70
C ALA A 130 -17.52 10.55 18.56
N THR A 131 -18.49 11.41 18.84
CA THR A 131 -19.69 11.09 19.63
C THR A 131 -20.86 10.57 18.79
N THR A 132 -20.78 10.67 17.47
CA THR A 132 -21.83 10.26 16.54
C THR A 132 -21.26 9.45 15.39
N SER A 133 -22.08 8.57 14.80
CA SER A 133 -21.68 7.74 13.64
C SER A 133 -21.18 8.59 12.46
N ARG A 134 -21.76 9.77 12.25
CA ARG A 134 -21.34 10.72 11.20
C ARG A 134 -19.94 11.29 11.48
N LYS A 135 -19.65 11.73 12.71
CA LYS A 135 -18.31 12.23 13.09
C LYS A 135 -17.27 11.12 13.01
N MET A 136 -17.64 9.92 13.42
CA MET A 136 -16.77 8.74 13.31
C MET A 136 -16.43 8.42 11.86
N LEU A 137 -17.44 8.37 10.98
CA LEU A 137 -17.26 8.14 9.56
C LEU A 137 -16.39 9.23 8.92
N PHE A 138 -16.63 10.51 9.28
CA PHE A 138 -15.80 11.63 8.85
C PHE A 138 -14.34 11.43 9.24
N SER A 139 -14.05 11.14 10.51
CA SER A 139 -12.70 10.91 10.99
C SER A 139 -12.04 9.72 10.28
N LEU A 140 -12.77 8.61 10.10
CA LEU A 140 -12.24 7.40 9.46
C LEU A 140 -11.96 7.59 7.96
N VAL A 141 -12.74 8.42 7.26
CA VAL A 141 -12.53 8.71 5.82
C VAL A 141 -11.43 9.74 5.62
N PHE A 142 -11.36 10.77 6.47
CA PHE A 142 -10.34 11.81 6.34
C PHE A 142 -8.97 11.41 6.86
N LEU A 143 -8.88 10.36 7.69
CA LEU A 143 -7.59 9.77 8.08
C LEU A 143 -6.77 9.30 6.86
N PRO A 144 -7.26 8.38 6.02
CA PRO A 144 -6.53 7.99 4.82
C PRO A 144 -6.42 9.14 3.79
N PHE A 145 -7.38 10.06 3.71
CA PHE A 145 -7.30 11.23 2.84
C PHE A 145 -6.08 12.10 3.15
N ILE A 146 -5.89 12.46 4.42
CA ILE A 146 -4.78 13.33 4.84
C ILE A 146 -3.46 12.56 4.89
N SER A 147 -3.47 11.34 5.42
CA SER A 147 -2.25 10.56 5.51
C SER A 147 -1.67 10.19 4.15
N SER A 148 -2.51 9.96 3.14
CA SER A 148 -2.06 9.67 1.77
C SER A 148 -1.36 10.84 1.08
N MET A 149 -1.43 12.04 1.63
CA MET A 149 -0.62 13.18 1.16
C MET A 149 0.85 13.05 1.57
N VAL A 150 1.16 12.26 2.61
CA VAL A 150 2.50 12.14 3.20
C VAL A 150 3.08 10.74 2.97
N ILE A 151 2.21 9.73 2.97
CA ILE A 151 2.55 8.34 2.66
C ILE A 151 1.78 7.92 1.41
N THR A 152 2.17 6.81 0.79
CA THR A 152 1.44 6.35 -0.40
C THR A 152 -0.01 5.98 -0.07
N ASN A 153 -0.91 6.16 -1.04
CA ASN A 153 -2.33 5.78 -0.93
C ASN A 153 -2.51 4.32 -0.49
N ASP A 154 -1.69 3.40 -1.04
CA ASP A 154 -1.78 1.97 -0.75
C ASP A 154 -1.42 1.67 0.71
N VAL A 155 -0.33 2.25 1.22
CA VAL A 155 0.07 2.13 2.64
C VAL A 155 -0.98 2.75 3.55
N SER A 156 -1.54 3.89 3.17
CA SER A 156 -2.63 4.53 3.91
C SER A 156 -3.84 3.59 4.03
N LEU A 157 -4.26 2.97 2.93
CA LEU A 157 -5.37 2.00 2.93
C LEU A 157 -5.06 0.74 3.75
N LEU A 158 -3.85 0.20 3.62
CA LEU A 158 -3.42 -0.99 4.37
C LEU A 158 -3.54 -0.78 5.90
N ILE A 159 -3.33 0.45 6.37
CA ILE A 159 -3.39 0.80 7.79
C ILE A 159 -4.82 1.14 8.21
N PHE A 160 -5.49 2.03 7.48
CA PHE A 160 -6.73 2.64 7.96
C PHE A 160 -8.01 1.86 7.59
N VAL A 161 -7.98 0.97 6.58
CA VAL A 161 -9.13 0.10 6.29
C VAL A 161 -9.34 -0.92 7.42
N PRO A 162 -8.36 -1.75 7.82
CA PRO A 162 -8.53 -2.68 8.94
C PRO A 162 -8.85 -1.95 10.25
N PHE A 163 -8.21 -0.79 10.48
CA PHE A 163 -8.51 0.05 11.64
C PHE A 163 -9.97 0.51 11.65
N GLY A 164 -10.48 1.02 10.52
CA GLY A 164 -11.86 1.45 10.37
C GLY A 164 -12.87 0.32 10.57
N LEU A 165 -12.59 -0.87 10.04
CA LEU A 165 -13.40 -2.06 10.25
C LEU A 165 -13.52 -2.41 11.73
N THR A 166 -12.39 -2.45 12.45
CA THR A 166 -12.36 -2.73 13.89
C THR A 166 -13.17 -1.70 14.67
N VAL A 167 -13.03 -0.42 14.34
CA VAL A 167 -13.78 0.67 15.00
C VAL A 167 -15.28 0.52 14.76
N LEU A 168 -15.74 0.24 13.54
CA LEU A 168 -17.15 0.05 13.22
C LEU A 168 -17.74 -1.18 13.91
N GLN A 169 -17.00 -2.28 14.00
CA GLN A 169 -17.41 -3.48 14.73
C GLN A 169 -17.58 -3.20 16.24
N MET A 170 -16.60 -2.52 16.86
CA MET A 170 -16.68 -2.12 18.26
C MET A 170 -17.85 -1.15 18.54
N ALA A 171 -18.24 -0.37 17.53
CA ALA A 171 -19.35 0.57 17.57
C ALA A 171 -20.72 -0.06 17.27
N ASN A 172 -20.79 -1.36 16.94
CA ASN A 172 -21.97 -2.04 16.41
C ASN A 172 -22.59 -1.32 15.19
N GLN A 173 -21.74 -0.77 14.31
CA GLN A 173 -22.12 -0.02 13.12
C GLN A 173 -21.73 -0.78 11.84
N GLU A 174 -21.98 -2.09 11.78
CA GLU A 174 -21.57 -2.96 10.66
C GLU A 174 -22.17 -2.55 9.31
N SER A 175 -23.35 -1.92 9.32
CA SER A 175 -23.99 -1.39 8.11
C SER A 175 -23.18 -0.31 7.42
N LEU A 176 -22.22 0.31 8.10
CA LEU A 176 -21.31 1.32 7.55
C LEU A 176 -20.00 0.76 6.98
N ILE A 177 -19.77 -0.56 7.11
CA ILE A 177 -18.50 -1.19 6.66
C ILE A 177 -18.27 -0.97 5.17
N VAL A 178 -19.21 -1.39 4.32
CA VAL A 178 -19.06 -1.24 2.86
C VAL A 178 -18.94 0.23 2.46
N PRO A 179 -19.85 1.14 2.90
CA PRO A 179 -19.67 2.57 2.63
C PRO A 179 -18.34 3.14 3.10
N LEU A 180 -17.84 2.72 4.28
CA LEU A 180 -16.55 3.19 4.80
C LEU A 180 -15.40 2.77 3.89
N VAL A 181 -15.30 1.48 3.54
CA VAL A 181 -14.21 0.97 2.71
C VAL A 181 -14.18 1.67 1.35
N VAL A 182 -15.33 1.82 0.71
CA VAL A 182 -15.44 2.54 -0.58
C VAL A 182 -14.98 4.00 -0.43
N MET A 183 -15.49 4.70 0.59
CA MET A 183 -15.09 6.11 0.80
C MET A 183 -13.63 6.25 1.19
N GLN A 184 -13.04 5.34 1.99
CA GLN A 184 -11.62 5.34 2.31
C GLN A 184 -10.75 5.13 1.08
N THR A 185 -11.15 4.19 0.20
CA THR A 185 -10.42 3.93 -1.06
C THR A 185 -10.43 5.17 -1.96
N VAL A 186 -11.58 5.80 -2.13
CA VAL A 186 -11.69 7.05 -2.90
C VAL A 186 -10.90 8.18 -2.21
N ALA A 187 -11.01 8.31 -0.89
CA ALA A 187 -10.36 9.35 -0.11
C ALA A 187 -8.82 9.26 -0.20
N ALA A 188 -8.24 8.06 -0.04
CA ALA A 188 -6.80 7.87 -0.14
C ALA A 188 -6.26 8.22 -1.53
N ASN A 189 -6.96 7.81 -2.59
CA ASN A 189 -6.58 8.13 -3.96
C ASN A 189 -6.67 9.65 -4.26
N LEU A 190 -7.75 10.29 -3.83
CA LEU A 190 -7.94 11.74 -4.08
C LEU A 190 -7.04 12.61 -3.20
N GLY A 191 -6.77 12.21 -1.95
CA GLY A 191 -5.84 12.90 -1.07
C GLY A 191 -4.41 12.81 -1.56
N SER A 192 -3.98 11.65 -2.03
CA SER A 192 -2.63 11.39 -2.51
C SER A 192 -2.23 12.23 -3.73
N MET A 193 -3.19 12.81 -4.44
CA MET A 193 -2.93 13.65 -5.61
C MET A 193 -2.20 14.96 -5.26
N LEU A 194 -2.25 15.43 -4.00
CA LEU A 194 -1.74 16.73 -3.62
C LEU A 194 -0.22 16.83 -3.69
N THR A 195 0.48 15.77 -3.38
CA THR A 195 1.94 15.77 -3.21
C THR A 195 2.64 14.73 -4.08
N PRO A 196 3.93 14.90 -4.38
CA PRO A 196 4.71 13.90 -5.10
C PRO A 196 4.79 12.57 -4.34
N MET A 197 4.74 12.61 -3.00
CA MET A 197 4.89 11.43 -2.13
C MET A 197 3.64 10.56 -2.09
N GLY A 198 2.46 11.11 -2.41
CA GLY A 198 1.18 10.45 -2.22
C GLY A 198 0.98 9.22 -3.10
N ASN A 199 1.57 9.19 -4.29
CA ASN A 199 1.59 8.00 -5.14
C ASN A 199 2.79 8.02 -6.11
N PRO A 200 3.23 6.83 -6.58
CA PRO A 200 4.37 6.72 -7.47
C PRO A 200 4.21 7.46 -8.80
N GLN A 201 2.98 7.55 -9.32
CA GLN A 201 2.68 8.25 -10.57
C GLN A 201 2.94 9.76 -10.44
N ASN A 202 2.55 10.37 -9.31
CA ASN A 202 2.83 11.77 -9.05
C ASN A 202 4.33 12.02 -8.91
N LEU A 203 5.05 11.12 -8.24
CA LEU A 203 6.49 11.22 -8.09
C LEU A 203 7.18 11.18 -9.45
N TYR A 204 6.77 10.25 -10.33
CA TYR A 204 7.29 10.18 -11.70
C TYR A 204 7.03 11.45 -12.50
N LEU A 205 5.79 11.97 -12.49
CA LEU A 205 5.46 13.22 -13.18
C LEU A 205 6.26 14.40 -12.62
N TYR A 206 6.42 14.45 -11.30
CA TYR A 206 7.19 15.48 -10.61
C TYR A 206 8.66 15.50 -11.07
N THR A 207 9.31 14.33 -11.10
CA THR A 207 10.71 14.19 -11.54
C THR A 207 10.85 14.41 -13.04
N LYS A 208 9.98 13.80 -13.85
CA LYS A 208 10.02 13.87 -15.32
C LYS A 208 9.88 15.30 -15.86
N PHE A 209 9.00 16.09 -15.28
CA PHE A 209 8.75 17.46 -15.70
C PHE A 209 9.54 18.52 -14.90
N ASN A 210 10.45 18.09 -14.02
CA ASN A 210 11.23 18.96 -13.14
C ASN A 210 10.37 20.03 -12.43
N LEU A 211 9.21 19.62 -11.94
CA LEU A 211 8.28 20.52 -11.26
C LEU A 211 8.84 20.93 -9.90
N HIS A 212 8.55 22.17 -9.49
CA HIS A 212 8.75 22.55 -8.10
C HIS A 212 7.59 22.05 -7.23
N PHE A 213 7.89 21.65 -5.98
CA PHE A 213 6.88 21.14 -5.05
C PHE A 213 5.64 22.04 -4.95
N GLY A 214 5.83 23.36 -4.84
CA GLY A 214 4.75 24.33 -4.79
C GLY A 214 3.90 24.37 -6.06
N GLN A 215 4.49 24.17 -7.23
CA GLN A 215 3.77 24.15 -8.50
C GLN A 215 2.84 22.96 -8.60
N LEU A 216 3.32 21.76 -8.23
CA LEU A 216 2.46 20.57 -8.19
C LEU A 216 1.30 20.74 -7.20
N CYS A 217 1.61 21.22 -5.98
CA CYS A 217 0.58 21.46 -4.97
C CYS A 217 -0.45 22.51 -5.44
N GLN A 218 -0.04 23.60 -6.04
CA GLN A 218 -0.95 24.63 -6.56
C GLN A 218 -1.84 24.08 -7.68
N LEU A 219 -1.29 23.27 -8.57
CA LEU A 219 -2.04 22.65 -9.66
C LEU A 219 -3.10 21.67 -9.13
N MET A 220 -2.75 20.85 -8.14
CA MET A 220 -3.61 19.79 -7.61
C MET A 220 -4.57 20.27 -6.50
N LEU A 221 -4.27 21.35 -5.81
CA LEU A 221 -5.04 21.87 -4.69
C LEU A 221 -6.55 22.04 -4.98
N PRO A 222 -6.99 22.67 -6.09
CA PRO A 222 -8.42 22.84 -6.36
C PRO A 222 -9.16 21.51 -6.50
N TYR A 223 -8.54 20.50 -7.12
CA TYR A 223 -9.13 19.18 -7.29
C TYR A 223 -9.23 18.43 -5.95
N VAL A 224 -8.21 18.56 -5.12
CA VAL A 224 -8.18 17.95 -3.77
C VAL A 224 -9.21 18.61 -2.86
N LEU A 225 -9.35 19.93 -2.89
CA LEU A 225 -10.37 20.65 -2.12
C LEU A 225 -11.79 20.29 -2.57
N LEU A 226 -12.02 20.21 -3.89
CA LEU A 226 -13.30 19.78 -4.44
C LEU A 226 -13.62 18.34 -4.00
N SER A 227 -12.63 17.45 -4.02
CA SER A 227 -12.76 16.08 -3.58
C SER A 227 -13.09 15.98 -2.08
N ALA A 228 -12.42 16.77 -1.24
CA ALA A 228 -12.71 16.87 0.18
C ALA A 228 -14.13 17.37 0.44
N LEU A 229 -14.60 18.36 -0.34
CA LEU A 229 -15.97 18.87 -0.27
C LEU A 229 -16.98 17.77 -0.65
N CYS A 230 -16.76 17.07 -1.77
CA CYS A 230 -17.64 15.99 -2.21
C CYS A 230 -17.73 14.86 -1.17
N LEU A 231 -16.59 14.42 -0.62
CA LEU A 231 -16.56 13.42 0.45
C LEU A 231 -17.30 13.89 1.71
N THR A 232 -17.12 15.14 2.09
CA THR A 232 -17.84 15.75 3.23
C THR A 232 -19.34 15.73 2.99
N LEU A 233 -19.81 16.14 1.80
CA LEU A 233 -21.23 16.12 1.45
C LEU A 233 -21.79 14.70 1.48
N LEU A 234 -21.09 13.71 0.91
CA LEU A 234 -21.51 12.31 0.96
C LEU A 234 -21.68 11.79 2.39
N ILE A 235 -20.81 12.21 3.32
CA ILE A 235 -20.90 11.85 4.74
C ILE A 235 -22.08 12.59 5.41
N LEU A 236 -22.29 13.86 5.09
CA LEU A 236 -23.39 14.67 5.66
C LEU A 236 -24.78 14.14 5.28
N PHE A 237 -24.93 13.57 4.09
CA PHE A 237 -26.19 12.94 3.67
C PHE A 237 -26.49 11.62 4.38
N ARG A 238 -25.54 11.03 5.13
CA ARG A 238 -25.76 9.82 5.92
C ARG A 238 -26.51 10.13 7.22
N ARG A 239 -27.40 9.22 7.63
CA ARG A 239 -28.11 9.32 8.93
C ARG A 239 -27.08 9.28 10.07
N SER A 240 -27.27 10.12 11.06
CA SER A 240 -26.41 10.21 12.24
C SER A 240 -27.09 9.50 13.41
N THR A 241 -26.40 8.54 13.99
CA THR A 241 -26.80 7.86 15.24
C THR A 241 -25.79 8.20 16.34
N SER A 242 -26.22 8.27 17.58
CA SER A 242 -25.33 8.42 18.73
C SER A 242 -24.56 7.10 18.92
N VAL A 243 -23.25 7.18 19.12
CA VAL A 243 -22.40 6.03 19.35
C VAL A 243 -21.67 6.23 20.67
N PRO A 244 -22.16 5.61 21.76
CA PRO A 244 -21.45 5.62 23.04
C PRO A 244 -20.23 4.68 22.89
N MET A 245 -19.03 5.25 22.85
CA MET A 245 -17.82 4.44 22.78
C MET A 245 -16.82 4.84 23.86
N SER A 246 -16.30 3.83 24.54
CA SER A 246 -15.13 3.96 25.41
C SER A 246 -13.93 3.33 24.71
N PHE A 247 -13.01 4.14 24.19
CA PHE A 247 -11.76 3.64 23.64
C PHE A 247 -10.69 3.55 24.71
N SER A 248 -9.99 2.43 24.76
CA SER A 248 -8.75 2.32 25.52
C SER A 248 -7.68 3.26 24.94
N PRO A 249 -6.85 3.89 25.78
CA PRO A 249 -5.78 4.75 25.28
C PRO A 249 -4.81 3.95 24.42
N ALA A 250 -4.55 4.45 23.21
CA ALA A 250 -3.52 3.87 22.33
C ALA A 250 -2.15 4.07 22.96
N LYS A 251 -1.31 3.05 22.83
CA LYS A 251 0.11 3.16 23.24
C LYS A 251 0.79 4.23 22.38
N PRO A 252 1.60 5.13 23.00
CA PRO A 252 2.37 6.10 22.23
C PRO A 252 3.35 5.40 21.29
N PRO A 253 3.73 6.04 20.16
CA PRO A 253 4.71 5.48 19.25
C PRO A 253 6.05 5.16 19.94
N ASP A 254 6.74 4.12 19.46
CA ASP A 254 8.11 3.84 19.92
C ASP A 254 9.02 5.04 19.57
N PRO A 255 9.59 5.75 20.58
CA PRO A 255 10.31 6.99 20.35
C PRO A 255 11.57 6.80 19.50
N LYS A 256 12.24 5.66 19.62
CA LYS A 256 13.46 5.37 18.83
C LYS A 256 13.12 5.16 17.38
N CYS A 257 12.16 4.28 17.08
CA CYS A 257 11.74 3.98 15.73
C CYS A 257 11.12 5.22 15.07
N PHE A 258 10.32 6.01 15.82
CA PHE A 258 9.74 7.26 15.34
C PHE A 258 10.80 8.29 14.97
N LEU A 259 11.82 8.50 15.83
CA LEU A 259 12.89 9.46 15.57
C LEU A 259 13.70 9.08 14.34
N CYS A 260 14.10 7.80 14.22
CA CYS A 260 14.82 7.31 13.06
C CYS A 260 14.04 7.50 11.76
N SER A 261 12.72 7.17 11.78
CA SER A 261 11.84 7.37 10.61
C SER A 261 11.65 8.85 10.28
N SER A 262 11.61 9.73 11.30
CA SER A 262 11.49 11.19 11.08
C SER A 262 12.75 11.76 10.44
N VAL A 263 13.93 11.32 10.84
CA VAL A 263 15.20 11.71 10.19
C VAL A 263 15.23 11.20 8.75
N GLY A 264 14.88 9.92 8.51
CA GLY A 264 14.79 9.37 7.17
C GLY A 264 13.79 10.12 6.28
N PHE A 265 12.63 10.51 6.83
CA PHE A 265 11.65 11.31 6.12
C PHE A 265 12.17 12.70 5.74
N SER A 266 12.90 13.35 6.65
CA SER A 266 13.53 14.65 6.36
C SER A 266 14.57 14.54 5.24
N LEU A 267 15.32 13.44 5.18
CA LEU A 267 16.24 13.17 4.06
C LEU A 267 15.47 12.96 2.74
N CYS A 268 14.36 12.22 2.76
CA CYS A 268 13.52 12.05 1.56
C CYS A 268 12.97 13.40 1.08
N LEU A 269 12.56 14.31 1.98
CA LEU A 269 12.12 15.66 1.61
C LEU A 269 13.24 16.45 0.91
N LEU A 270 14.49 16.36 1.39
CA LEU A 270 15.62 17.00 0.73
C LEU A 270 15.86 16.45 -0.70
N GLY A 271 15.59 15.16 -0.92
CA GLY A 271 15.60 14.58 -2.26
C GLY A 271 14.47 15.08 -3.15
N ILE A 272 13.25 15.16 -2.61
CA ILE A 272 12.09 15.72 -3.33
C ILE A 272 12.32 17.20 -3.70
N PHE A 273 12.93 17.97 -2.82
CA PHE A 273 13.34 19.36 -3.10
C PHE A 273 14.58 19.46 -4.01
N GLN A 274 15.09 18.33 -4.52
CA GLN A 274 16.24 18.28 -5.44
C GLN A 274 17.54 18.85 -4.86
N THR A 275 17.65 18.92 -3.53
CA THR A 275 18.86 19.42 -2.85
C THR A 275 19.93 18.34 -2.73
N ILE A 276 19.54 17.06 -2.63
CA ILE A 276 20.44 15.92 -2.52
C ILE A 276 20.06 14.88 -3.58
N PRO A 277 21.02 14.31 -4.31
CA PRO A 277 20.73 13.24 -5.28
C PRO A 277 20.02 12.06 -4.63
N PRO A 278 18.90 11.58 -5.21
CA PRO A 278 18.08 10.49 -4.65
C PRO A 278 18.85 9.19 -4.37
N ILE A 279 19.85 8.88 -5.19
CA ILE A 279 20.71 7.70 -4.99
C ILE A 279 21.45 7.73 -3.65
N LEU A 280 21.95 8.91 -3.22
CA LEU A 280 22.66 9.05 -1.95
C LEU A 280 21.69 8.82 -0.77
N ILE A 281 20.46 9.32 -0.88
CA ILE A 281 19.43 9.13 0.14
C ILE A 281 19.07 7.66 0.26
N ALA A 282 18.81 6.98 -0.87
CA ALA A 282 18.50 5.57 -0.88
C ALA A 282 19.65 4.73 -0.29
N LEU A 283 20.90 5.06 -0.63
CA LEU A 283 22.08 4.38 -0.09
C LEU A 283 22.20 4.58 1.41
N CYS A 284 22.06 5.82 1.90
CA CYS A 284 22.09 6.12 3.34
C CYS A 284 21.01 5.37 4.11
N ILE A 285 19.76 5.39 3.62
CA ILE A 285 18.64 4.69 4.26
C ILE A 285 18.86 3.18 4.22
N PHE A 286 19.31 2.63 3.08
CA PHE A 286 19.60 1.20 2.95
C PHE A 286 20.68 0.75 3.93
N ILE A 287 21.83 1.44 3.97
CA ILE A 287 22.94 1.12 4.89
C ILE A 287 22.47 1.22 6.33
N PHE A 288 21.77 2.31 6.70
CA PHE A 288 21.26 2.51 8.04
C PHE A 288 20.32 1.35 8.46
N LEU A 289 19.34 1.01 7.65
CA LEU A 289 18.40 -0.07 7.94
C LEU A 289 19.04 -1.45 7.91
N PHE A 290 20.04 -1.67 7.06
CA PHE A 290 20.77 -2.92 7.00
C PHE A 290 21.49 -3.25 8.33
N PHE A 291 22.00 -2.23 9.02
CA PHE A 291 22.67 -2.40 10.32
C PHE A 291 21.73 -2.31 11.52
N THR A 292 20.64 -1.55 11.42
CA THR A 292 19.74 -1.29 12.55
C THR A 292 18.50 -2.17 12.55
N ASP A 293 17.86 -2.37 11.39
CA ASP A 293 16.58 -3.06 11.32
C ASP A 293 16.31 -3.71 9.94
N LYS A 294 16.91 -4.86 9.73
CA LYS A 294 16.71 -5.64 8.50
C LYS A 294 15.27 -6.05 8.24
N SER A 295 14.41 -6.08 9.25
CA SER A 295 13.00 -6.48 9.06
C SER A 295 12.24 -5.45 8.24
N VAL A 296 12.56 -4.16 8.38
CA VAL A 296 11.95 -3.11 7.56
C VAL A 296 12.30 -3.31 6.09
N LEU A 297 13.57 -3.64 5.78
CA LEU A 297 13.98 -3.92 4.40
C LEU A 297 13.28 -5.16 3.82
N ALA A 298 13.11 -6.22 4.63
CA ALA A 298 12.44 -7.45 4.18
C ALA A 298 10.94 -7.23 3.88
N ASP A 299 10.31 -6.27 4.56
CA ASP A 299 8.89 -5.97 4.45
C ASP A 299 8.56 -4.92 3.37
N LEU A 300 9.57 -4.45 2.59
CA LEU A 300 9.32 -3.52 1.48
C LEU A 300 8.62 -4.21 0.31
N ASP A 301 7.82 -3.43 -0.41
CA ASP A 301 7.14 -3.90 -1.63
C ASP A 301 8.09 -3.81 -2.84
N TYR A 302 8.97 -4.80 -2.95
CA TYR A 302 9.85 -4.92 -4.12
C TYR A 302 9.12 -5.21 -5.42
N SER A 303 7.88 -5.73 -5.33
CA SER A 303 7.02 -5.96 -6.49
C SER A 303 6.63 -4.65 -7.16
N LEU A 304 6.31 -3.63 -6.36
CA LEU A 304 6.03 -2.28 -6.85
C LEU A 304 7.24 -1.68 -7.57
N LEU A 305 8.45 -1.76 -6.97
CA LEU A 305 9.68 -1.28 -7.61
C LEU A 305 9.97 -2.00 -8.92
N GLY A 306 9.83 -3.34 -8.94
CA GLY A 306 9.99 -4.15 -10.15
C GLY A 306 8.98 -3.81 -11.24
N THR A 307 7.74 -3.49 -10.84
CA THR A 307 6.69 -3.05 -11.76
C THR A 307 7.06 -1.74 -12.46
N PHE A 308 7.51 -0.73 -11.70
CA PHE A 308 7.95 0.53 -12.29
C PHE A 308 9.17 0.36 -13.19
N PHE A 309 10.15 -0.43 -12.77
CA PHE A 309 11.31 -0.75 -13.60
C PHE A 309 10.91 -1.39 -14.95
N ALA A 310 10.02 -2.40 -14.91
CA ALA A 310 9.52 -3.04 -16.12
C ALA A 310 8.71 -2.10 -17.02
N LEU A 311 7.89 -1.24 -16.42
CA LEU A 311 7.12 -0.22 -17.15
C LEU A 311 8.01 0.83 -17.80
N PHE A 312 9.10 1.26 -17.16
CA PHE A 312 10.07 2.18 -17.78
C PHE A 312 10.71 1.58 -19.03
N ILE A 313 11.09 0.31 -18.99
CA ILE A 313 11.61 -0.40 -20.16
C ILE A 313 10.55 -0.52 -21.25
N PHE A 314 9.32 -0.89 -20.89
CA PHE A 314 8.22 -0.98 -21.83
C PHE A 314 7.93 0.36 -22.52
N ILE A 315 7.80 1.45 -21.75
CA ILE A 315 7.51 2.80 -22.27
C ILE A 315 8.68 3.32 -23.11
N GLY A 316 9.92 3.09 -22.65
CA GLY A 316 11.11 3.45 -23.41
C GLY A 316 11.17 2.77 -24.77
N ASN A 317 10.90 1.47 -24.85
CA ASN A 317 10.80 0.73 -26.09
C ASN A 317 9.64 1.21 -26.98
N LEU A 318 8.48 1.50 -26.38
CA LEU A 318 7.31 2.01 -27.09
C LEU A 318 7.63 3.37 -27.77
N GLY A 319 8.38 4.24 -27.10
CA GLY A 319 8.81 5.53 -27.63
C GLY A 319 9.81 5.42 -28.81
N CYS A 320 10.43 4.25 -29.04
CA CYS A 320 11.31 4.01 -30.19
C CYS A 320 10.56 3.55 -31.44
N ILE A 321 9.27 3.22 -31.33
CA ILE A 321 8.44 2.79 -32.47
C ILE A 321 7.82 4.03 -33.11
N GLY A 322 8.19 4.32 -34.37
CA GLY A 322 7.89 5.59 -35.07
C GLY A 322 6.42 5.99 -35.12
N ASP A 323 5.49 5.03 -35.14
CA ASP A 323 4.05 5.30 -35.15
C ASP A 323 3.52 5.81 -33.80
N PHE A 324 4.23 5.54 -32.70
CA PHE A 324 3.86 6.01 -31.36
C PHE A 324 4.55 7.33 -30.95
N GLN A 325 5.62 7.75 -31.65
CA GLN A 325 6.26 9.05 -31.39
C GLN A 325 5.35 10.25 -31.67
N THR A 326 4.35 10.08 -32.53
CA THR A 326 3.32 11.11 -32.82
C THR A 326 2.22 11.16 -31.78
N PHE A 327 2.13 10.15 -30.91
CA PHE A 327 1.06 10.01 -29.90
C PHE A 327 1.51 10.34 -28.47
N LEU A 328 2.83 10.37 -28.21
CA LEU A 328 3.46 10.72 -26.93
C LEU A 328 4.02 12.13 -26.96
#